data_d2b4fcb740f724fb9aa2d91b340d6bc6
#
_entry.id   d2b4fcb740f724fb9aa2d91b340d6bc6
#
_cell.length_a   1.000
_cell.length_b   1.000
_cell.length_c   1.000
_cell.angle_alpha   90.00
_cell.angle_beta   90.00
_cell.angle_gamma   90.00
#
_symmetry.space_group_name_H-M   'P 1'
#
loop_
_entity.id
_entity.type
_entity.pdbx_description
1 polymer ?
#
loop_
_entity_poly.entity_id
_entity_poly.type
_entity_poly.pdbx_seq_one_letter_code
_entity_poly.pdbx_strand_id
1 'polypeptide(L)'
;MTVTPARTSRFRLLCLAGAFLLGGCAQLPARAPDTISQLRLIGEQRLPWHTSFGGTLVGGLSGIDYDAKRGDWVLITDDRSEHNPARFYRATLRYDLEGFAAIALTAVTTLRQPDGSVYPSGKQRGAGTGVVPDLEAVRVDPRDGSIWYSSEGDVALGLSPFVRRAATDGRYQAALPLPPLFTADPALRAGPRNNQSFEGLSFAPDGNSLWVALEGPLYQDGPVPTTTDGAVNRITHFARGGAVLGQFAYPLGALPAAPGQGKNADNGISELLAIGP
;
A
#
# COMPACT_ATOMS: atom_id res chain seq x y z
N MET A 1 -85.16 -8.63 62.98
CA MET A 1 -83.99 -7.83 63.31
C MET A 1 -82.82 -8.80 63.44
N THR A 2 -82.07 -9.01 62.40
CA THR A 2 -81.04 -9.98 62.35
C THR A 2 -79.74 -9.26 61.97
N VAL A 3 -78.81 -9.30 62.90
CA VAL A 3 -77.49 -8.70 62.77
C VAL A 3 -76.52 -9.75 62.17
N THR A 4 -75.89 -9.43 61.07
CA THR A 4 -74.87 -10.27 60.41
C THR A 4 -73.45 -9.79 60.75
N PRO A 5 -72.54 -10.65 61.14
CA PRO A 5 -71.18 -10.22 61.52
C PRO A 5 -70.24 -10.07 60.30
N ALA A 6 -69.37 -9.10 60.44
CA ALA A 6 -68.34 -8.72 59.42
C ALA A 6 -67.21 -9.76 59.30
N ARG A 7 -66.83 -10.06 58.04
CA ARG A 7 -65.68 -10.90 57.68
C ARG A 7 -64.44 -10.03 57.59
N THR A 8 -63.46 -10.29 58.39
CA THR A 8 -62.10 -9.70 58.30
C THR A 8 -61.30 -10.38 57.22
N SER A 9 -60.92 -9.63 56.18
CA SER A 9 -60.03 -10.03 55.14
C SER A 9 -58.58 -9.82 55.57
N ARG A 10 -57.78 -10.91 55.60
CA ARG A 10 -56.35 -10.84 55.88
C ARG A 10 -55.65 -10.56 54.56
N PHE A 11 -55.07 -9.39 54.37
CA PHE A 11 -54.16 -9.04 53.32
C PHE A 11 -52.81 -9.80 53.56
N ARG A 12 -52.45 -10.70 52.68
CA ARG A 12 -51.11 -11.28 52.61
C ARG A 12 -50.25 -10.36 51.75
N LEU A 13 -49.25 -9.74 52.37
CA LEU A 13 -48.22 -8.96 51.70
C LEU A 13 -47.28 -9.94 51.01
N LEU A 14 -47.26 -9.97 49.67
CA LEU A 14 -46.29 -10.73 48.88
C LEU A 14 -45.10 -9.80 48.62
N CYS A 15 -44.00 -10.04 49.34
CA CYS A 15 -42.71 -9.40 48.99
C CYS A 15 -42.16 -10.02 47.73
N LEU A 16 -42.22 -9.32 46.57
CA LEU A 16 -41.47 -9.62 45.38
C LEU A 16 -40.01 -9.16 45.58
N ALA A 17 -39.11 -10.11 45.79
CA ALA A 17 -37.67 -9.86 45.71
C ALA A 17 -37.26 -9.75 44.25
N GLY A 18 -37.11 -8.53 43.74
CA GLY A 18 -36.54 -8.25 42.41
C GLY A 18 -35.04 -8.52 42.42
N ALA A 19 -34.59 -9.61 41.82
CA ALA A 19 -33.17 -9.84 41.57
C ALA A 19 -32.72 -8.94 40.41
N PHE A 20 -32.00 -7.85 40.72
CA PHE A 20 -31.26 -7.07 39.72
C PHE A 20 -30.06 -7.92 39.20
N LEU A 21 -30.23 -8.51 38.05
CA LEU A 21 -29.10 -9.05 37.26
C LEU A 21 -28.29 -7.86 36.74
N LEU A 22 -27.26 -7.47 37.46
CA LEU A 22 -26.18 -6.64 36.92
C LEU A 22 -25.45 -7.43 35.85
N GLY A 23 -25.88 -7.30 34.59
CA GLY A 23 -25.17 -7.73 33.43
C GLY A 23 -23.88 -6.92 33.35
N GLY A 24 -22.78 -7.38 33.96
CA GLY A 24 -21.46 -6.86 33.73
C GLY A 24 -21.12 -7.12 32.28
N CYS A 25 -21.06 -6.06 31.44
CA CYS A 25 -20.37 -6.13 30.16
C CYS A 25 -18.91 -6.47 30.47
N ALA A 26 -18.56 -7.75 30.35
CA ALA A 26 -17.17 -8.16 30.29
C ALA A 26 -16.57 -7.49 29.04
N GLN A 27 -15.92 -6.36 29.22
CA GLN A 27 -15.04 -5.81 28.18
C GLN A 27 -13.97 -6.86 27.94
N LEU A 28 -14.02 -7.50 26.76
CA LEU A 28 -12.89 -8.28 26.28
C LEU A 28 -11.67 -7.35 26.35
N PRO A 29 -10.54 -7.81 26.92
CA PRO A 29 -9.34 -7.02 26.93
C PRO A 29 -9.03 -6.62 25.49
N ALA A 30 -8.92 -5.31 25.23
CA ALA A 30 -8.47 -4.83 23.93
C ALA A 30 -7.15 -5.55 23.65
N ARG A 31 -7.10 -6.31 22.53
CA ARG A 31 -5.86 -6.93 22.09
C ARG A 31 -4.84 -5.80 21.94
N ALA A 32 -3.71 -5.92 22.62
CA ALA A 32 -2.61 -4.99 22.42
C ALA A 32 -2.29 -4.95 20.91
N PRO A 33 -2.07 -3.79 20.32
CA PRO A 33 -1.71 -3.71 18.91
C PRO A 33 -0.49 -4.59 18.66
N ASP A 34 -0.53 -5.36 17.58
CA ASP A 34 0.62 -6.17 17.17
C ASP A 34 1.76 -5.20 16.84
N THR A 35 2.75 -5.12 17.71
CA THR A 35 3.89 -4.22 17.56
C THR A 35 5.13 -5.02 17.15
N ILE A 36 5.82 -4.55 16.12
CA ILE A 36 7.15 -5.05 15.77
C ILE A 36 8.16 -4.24 16.56
N SER A 37 8.80 -4.86 17.55
CA SER A 37 9.80 -4.21 18.39
C SER A 37 11.20 -4.23 17.78
N GLN A 38 11.48 -5.18 16.88
CA GLN A 38 12.80 -5.34 16.28
C GLN A 38 12.70 -6.02 14.90
N LEU A 39 13.55 -5.58 13.98
CA LEU A 39 13.84 -6.26 12.73
C LEU A 39 15.25 -6.86 12.79
N ARG A 40 15.41 -8.06 12.21
CA ARG A 40 16.69 -8.74 12.08
C ARG A 40 16.93 -9.09 10.62
N LEU A 41 18.05 -8.65 10.05
CA LEU A 41 18.47 -9.12 8.74
C LEU A 41 18.88 -10.59 8.84
N ILE A 42 18.23 -11.46 8.06
CA ILE A 42 18.54 -12.88 7.97
C ILE A 42 19.45 -13.23 6.81
N GLY A 43 19.65 -12.32 5.86
CA GLY A 43 20.52 -12.54 4.70
C GLY A 43 20.12 -11.67 3.52
N GLU A 44 20.90 -11.75 2.46
CA GLU A 44 20.63 -11.10 1.19
C GLU A 44 20.86 -12.06 0.01
N GLN A 45 20.16 -11.82 -1.10
CA GLN A 45 20.42 -12.45 -2.37
C GLN A 45 20.55 -11.38 -3.44
N ARG A 46 21.46 -11.57 -4.37
CA ARG A 46 21.70 -10.65 -5.48
C ARG A 46 21.53 -11.38 -6.80
N LEU A 47 20.73 -10.81 -7.68
CA LEU A 47 20.71 -11.21 -9.07
C LEU A 47 21.91 -10.56 -9.78
N PRO A 48 22.67 -11.31 -10.58
CA PRO A 48 23.80 -10.74 -11.32
C PRO A 48 23.36 -9.57 -12.21
N TRP A 49 24.25 -8.59 -12.37
CA TRP A 49 24.05 -7.50 -13.32
C TRP A 49 23.82 -8.05 -14.72
N HIS A 50 22.90 -7.45 -15.48
CA HIS A 50 22.46 -7.93 -16.80
C HIS A 50 21.76 -9.31 -16.80
N THR A 51 21.24 -9.77 -15.67
CA THR A 51 20.38 -10.97 -15.66
C THR A 51 19.24 -10.80 -16.65
N SER A 52 19.04 -11.79 -17.52
CA SER A 52 17.89 -11.85 -18.43
C SER A 52 16.97 -13.00 -18.04
N PHE A 53 15.66 -12.78 -18.11
CA PHE A 53 14.66 -13.81 -17.86
C PHE A 53 13.44 -13.60 -18.76
N GLY A 54 13.01 -14.68 -19.44
CA GLY A 54 11.84 -14.62 -20.33
C GLY A 54 11.96 -13.58 -21.45
N GLY A 55 13.18 -13.33 -21.95
CA GLY A 55 13.45 -12.31 -22.99
C GLY A 55 13.47 -10.87 -22.48
N THR A 56 13.45 -10.65 -21.17
CA THR A 56 13.51 -9.31 -20.57
C THR A 56 14.75 -9.15 -19.69
N LEU A 57 15.26 -7.92 -19.61
CA LEU A 57 16.32 -7.53 -18.68
C LEU A 57 15.72 -7.42 -17.27
N VAL A 58 16.33 -8.09 -16.29
CA VAL A 58 15.91 -8.02 -14.88
C VAL A 58 16.69 -6.92 -14.17
N GLY A 59 15.94 -5.97 -13.62
CA GLY A 59 16.50 -4.83 -12.88
C GLY A 59 15.40 -3.88 -12.45
N GLY A 60 15.74 -2.90 -11.61
CA GLY A 60 14.76 -1.96 -11.06
C GLY A 60 13.63 -2.68 -10.32
N LEU A 61 13.97 -3.66 -9.47
CA LEU A 61 12.96 -4.35 -8.66
C LEU A 61 12.59 -3.47 -7.47
N SER A 62 11.51 -2.73 -7.59
CA SER A 62 11.06 -1.74 -6.61
C SER A 62 10.13 -2.30 -5.55
N GLY A 63 9.22 -3.20 -5.92
CA GLY A 63 8.25 -3.76 -5.00
C GLY A 63 8.22 -5.28 -4.99
N ILE A 64 7.85 -5.85 -3.85
CA ILE A 64 7.73 -7.30 -3.64
C ILE A 64 6.54 -7.64 -2.76
N ASP A 65 5.82 -8.72 -3.09
CA ASP A 65 4.77 -9.27 -2.24
C ASP A 65 4.65 -10.78 -2.35
N TYR A 66 4.12 -11.41 -1.30
CA TYR A 66 3.93 -12.86 -1.24
C TYR A 66 2.52 -13.27 -1.63
N ASP A 67 2.40 -14.11 -2.65
CA ASP A 67 1.15 -14.74 -3.04
C ASP A 67 0.91 -16.02 -2.21
N ALA A 68 0.22 -15.89 -1.10
CA ALA A 68 -0.04 -17.02 -0.20
C ALA A 68 -0.87 -18.15 -0.84
N LYS A 69 -1.66 -17.85 -1.89
CA LYS A 69 -2.45 -18.87 -2.60
C LYS A 69 -1.60 -19.71 -3.54
N ARG A 70 -0.55 -19.11 -4.11
CA ARG A 70 0.36 -19.78 -5.04
C ARG A 70 1.63 -20.27 -4.36
N GLY A 71 1.99 -19.70 -3.21
CA GLY A 71 3.22 -20.02 -2.50
C GLY A 71 4.47 -19.45 -3.19
N ASP A 72 4.33 -18.37 -3.95
CA ASP A 72 5.43 -17.70 -4.66
C ASP A 72 5.41 -16.18 -4.40
N TRP A 73 6.41 -15.48 -4.91
CA TRP A 73 6.58 -14.05 -4.75
C TRP A 73 6.35 -13.33 -6.07
N VAL A 74 5.80 -12.13 -5.99
CA VAL A 74 5.64 -11.19 -7.11
C VAL A 74 6.60 -10.04 -6.89
N LEU A 75 7.35 -9.67 -7.93
CA LEU A 75 8.29 -8.55 -7.93
C LEU A 75 7.96 -7.63 -9.10
N ILE A 76 7.80 -6.34 -8.85
CA ILE A 76 7.55 -5.36 -9.91
C ILE A 76 8.83 -4.61 -10.25
N THR A 77 8.89 -4.02 -11.46
CA THR A 77 10.06 -3.28 -11.94
C THR A 77 9.67 -1.85 -12.34
N ASP A 78 10.53 -0.90 -11.97
CA ASP A 78 10.46 0.53 -12.26
C ASP A 78 10.98 0.93 -13.66
N ASP A 79 11.23 -0.04 -14.54
CA ASP A 79 11.88 0.14 -15.87
C ASP A 79 11.27 1.25 -16.76
N ARG A 80 10.14 1.85 -16.43
CA ARG A 80 9.46 2.89 -17.23
C ARG A 80 9.29 2.52 -18.70
N SER A 81 9.31 1.23 -19.00
CA SER A 81 9.31 0.66 -20.36
C SER A 81 10.51 1.11 -21.23
N GLU A 82 11.60 1.55 -20.63
CA GLU A 82 12.80 1.99 -21.36
C GLU A 82 13.59 0.83 -21.99
N HIS A 83 13.70 -0.29 -21.29
CA HIS A 83 14.35 -1.51 -21.78
C HIS A 83 13.35 -2.55 -22.26
N ASN A 84 12.32 -2.81 -21.47
CA ASN A 84 11.25 -3.76 -21.77
C ASN A 84 9.90 -3.23 -21.27
N PRO A 85 8.76 -3.66 -21.83
CA PRO A 85 7.44 -3.22 -21.35
C PRO A 85 7.27 -3.42 -19.85
N ALA A 86 6.49 -2.53 -19.21
CA ALA A 86 6.11 -2.61 -17.81
C ALA A 86 5.64 -4.01 -17.45
N ARG A 87 6.21 -4.59 -16.39
CA ARG A 87 6.07 -6.02 -16.09
C ARG A 87 6.24 -6.30 -14.61
N PHE A 88 5.81 -7.47 -14.22
CA PHE A 88 6.19 -8.09 -12.95
C PHE A 88 6.77 -9.48 -13.20
N TYR A 89 7.59 -9.91 -12.27
CA TYR A 89 8.13 -11.27 -12.23
C TYR A 89 7.45 -12.08 -11.13
N ARG A 90 7.46 -13.41 -11.29
CA ARG A 90 7.23 -14.33 -10.19
C ARG A 90 8.54 -15.00 -9.82
N ALA A 91 8.70 -15.29 -8.53
CA ALA A 91 9.91 -15.90 -8.01
C ALA A 91 9.61 -16.86 -6.87
N THR A 92 10.46 -17.86 -6.70
CA THR A 92 10.58 -18.61 -5.45
C THR A 92 11.76 -18.08 -4.66
N LEU A 93 11.53 -17.79 -3.39
CA LEU A 93 12.54 -17.38 -2.43
C LEU A 93 12.69 -18.49 -1.40
N ARG A 94 13.91 -18.99 -1.22
CA ARG A 94 14.23 -19.98 -0.21
C ARG A 94 14.94 -19.32 0.96
N TYR A 95 14.23 -19.16 2.05
CA TYR A 95 14.74 -18.55 3.28
C TYR A 95 14.10 -19.21 4.50
N ASP A 96 14.74 -19.06 5.65
CA ASP A 96 14.26 -19.46 6.96
C ASP A 96 14.75 -18.46 8.02
N LEU A 97 14.63 -18.80 9.29
CA LEU A 97 15.11 -17.94 10.38
C LEU A 97 16.64 -17.81 10.43
N GLU A 98 17.37 -18.72 9.80
CA GLU A 98 18.85 -18.77 9.82
C GLU A 98 19.46 -18.05 8.62
N GLY A 99 18.72 -17.91 7.50
CA GLY A 99 19.28 -17.27 6.33
C GLY A 99 18.37 -17.16 5.11
N PHE A 100 18.86 -16.44 4.11
CA PHE A 100 18.24 -16.33 2.79
C PHE A 100 19.13 -17.05 1.75
N ALA A 101 18.73 -18.27 1.38
CA ALA A 101 19.56 -19.19 0.63
C ALA A 101 19.51 -19.02 -0.89
N ALA A 102 18.36 -18.67 -1.49
CA ALA A 102 18.24 -18.57 -2.94
C ALA A 102 17.03 -17.74 -3.39
N ILE A 103 17.15 -17.14 -4.57
CA ILE A 103 16.06 -16.56 -5.36
C ILE A 103 16.10 -17.19 -6.76
N ALA A 104 14.93 -17.58 -7.29
CA ALA A 104 14.78 -18.09 -8.65
C ALA A 104 13.53 -17.47 -9.29
N LEU A 105 13.71 -16.76 -10.41
CA LEU A 105 12.61 -16.25 -11.21
C LEU A 105 11.89 -17.42 -11.90
N THR A 106 10.57 -17.40 -11.92
CA THR A 106 9.75 -18.50 -12.45
C THR A 106 8.84 -18.08 -13.60
N ALA A 107 8.45 -16.79 -13.65
CA ALA A 107 7.63 -16.23 -14.72
C ALA A 107 7.87 -14.72 -14.88
N VAL A 108 7.55 -14.19 -16.05
CA VAL A 108 7.44 -12.75 -16.32
C VAL A 108 6.10 -12.47 -16.99
N THR A 109 5.44 -11.40 -16.57
CA THR A 109 4.13 -11.01 -17.10
C THR A 109 4.14 -9.53 -17.45
N THR A 110 3.82 -9.21 -18.69
CA THR A 110 3.67 -7.82 -19.16
C THR A 110 2.35 -7.23 -18.70
N LEU A 111 2.41 -6.06 -18.07
CA LEU A 111 1.23 -5.27 -17.69
C LEU A 111 0.67 -4.51 -18.90
N ARG A 112 -0.64 -4.33 -18.91
CA ARG A 112 -1.35 -3.67 -20.01
C ARG A 112 -2.17 -2.48 -19.52
N GLN A 113 -2.27 -1.49 -20.40
CA GLN A 113 -3.12 -0.32 -20.23
C GLN A 113 -4.62 -0.69 -20.39
N PRO A 114 -5.55 0.22 -20.05
CA PRO A 114 -6.99 -0.01 -20.20
C PRO A 114 -7.45 -0.40 -21.61
N ASP A 115 -6.75 0.06 -22.64
CA ASP A 115 -7.03 -0.26 -24.05
C ASP A 115 -6.41 -1.58 -24.51
N GLY A 116 -5.71 -2.29 -23.60
CA GLY A 116 -5.02 -3.56 -23.88
C GLY A 116 -3.62 -3.41 -24.46
N SER A 117 -3.19 -2.20 -24.79
CA SER A 117 -1.81 -1.94 -25.26
C SER A 117 -0.79 -2.10 -24.13
N VAL A 118 0.48 -2.24 -24.49
CA VAL A 118 1.58 -2.17 -23.52
C VAL A 118 1.82 -0.71 -23.14
N TYR A 119 2.39 -0.51 -21.95
CA TYR A 119 2.83 0.80 -21.52
C TYR A 119 4.02 1.25 -22.39
N PRO A 120 3.97 2.46 -23.00
CA PRO A 120 5.09 3.01 -23.77
C PRO A 120 6.17 3.55 -22.83
N SER A 121 7.43 3.56 -23.30
CA SER A 121 8.46 4.42 -22.71
C SER A 121 8.18 5.90 -23.01
N GLY A 122 8.88 6.81 -22.31
CA GLY A 122 8.80 8.25 -22.59
C GLY A 122 9.11 8.58 -24.08
N LYS A 123 10.08 7.92 -24.65
CA LYS A 123 10.45 8.05 -26.06
C LYS A 123 9.37 7.55 -27.03
N GLN A 124 8.81 6.39 -26.74
CA GLN A 124 7.75 5.79 -27.57
C GLN A 124 6.45 6.59 -27.50
N ARG A 125 6.12 7.14 -26.33
CA ARG A 125 4.95 7.98 -26.14
C ARG A 125 5.03 9.25 -27.00
N GLY A 126 6.18 9.91 -27.02
CA GLY A 126 6.33 11.21 -27.67
C GLY A 126 5.23 12.19 -27.22
N ALA A 127 4.50 12.78 -28.15
CA ALA A 127 3.32 13.62 -27.91
C ALA A 127 2.00 12.82 -27.79
N GLY A 128 2.07 11.49 -27.75
CA GLY A 128 0.87 10.63 -27.67
C GLY A 128 0.20 10.64 -26.29
N THR A 129 -0.88 9.86 -26.18
CA THR A 129 -1.74 9.81 -24.97
C THR A 129 -1.42 8.66 -24.02
N GLY A 130 -0.47 7.79 -24.35
CA GLY A 130 -0.10 6.66 -23.51
C GLY A 130 0.48 7.10 -22.15
N VAL A 131 0.33 6.28 -21.15
CA VAL A 131 0.89 6.51 -19.82
C VAL A 131 2.29 5.89 -19.77
N VAL A 132 3.30 6.70 -19.46
CA VAL A 132 4.65 6.20 -19.12
C VAL A 132 4.58 5.66 -17.70
N PRO A 133 4.89 4.37 -17.47
CA PRO A 133 4.84 3.81 -16.13
C PRO A 133 6.11 4.20 -15.36
N ASP A 134 5.96 4.31 -14.06
CA ASP A 134 7.03 4.39 -13.08
C ASP A 134 6.57 3.56 -11.89
N LEU A 135 6.76 2.25 -11.97
CA LEU A 135 6.07 1.31 -11.10
C LEU A 135 6.89 1.04 -9.85
N GLU A 136 6.31 1.25 -8.67
CA GLU A 136 7.06 1.18 -7.42
C GLU A 136 6.58 0.04 -6.51
N ALA A 137 5.31 0.01 -6.14
CA ALA A 137 4.81 -1.04 -5.28
C ALA A 137 3.96 -2.07 -6.02
N VAL A 138 3.95 -3.29 -5.48
CA VAL A 138 3.07 -4.38 -5.92
C VAL A 138 2.45 -5.08 -4.73
N ARG A 139 1.16 -5.43 -4.83
CA ARG A 139 0.47 -6.29 -3.85
C ARG A 139 -0.42 -7.30 -4.55
N VAL A 140 -0.43 -8.50 -4.01
CA VAL A 140 -1.35 -9.57 -4.41
C VAL A 140 -2.62 -9.43 -3.59
N ASP A 141 -3.75 -9.28 -4.26
CA ASP A 141 -5.04 -9.17 -3.57
C ASP A 141 -5.35 -10.47 -2.81
N PRO A 142 -5.48 -10.43 -1.47
CA PRO A 142 -5.72 -11.63 -0.68
C PRO A 142 -7.05 -12.31 -1.00
N ARG A 143 -8.01 -11.58 -1.62
CA ARG A 143 -9.34 -12.10 -1.95
C ARG A 143 -9.35 -12.93 -3.22
N ASP A 144 -8.68 -12.46 -4.28
CA ASP A 144 -8.80 -13.08 -5.60
C ASP A 144 -7.47 -13.32 -6.32
N GLY A 145 -6.35 -12.86 -5.75
CA GLY A 145 -5.02 -13.04 -6.33
C GLY A 145 -4.70 -12.06 -7.47
N SER A 146 -5.56 -11.06 -7.72
CA SER A 146 -5.24 -9.99 -8.68
C SER A 146 -4.05 -9.17 -8.21
N ILE A 147 -3.38 -8.52 -9.16
CA ILE A 147 -2.16 -7.75 -8.91
C ILE A 147 -2.53 -6.27 -8.83
N TRP A 148 -2.30 -5.67 -7.66
CA TRP A 148 -2.40 -4.23 -7.47
C TRP A 148 -1.00 -3.62 -7.51
N TYR A 149 -0.86 -2.47 -8.15
CA TYR A 149 0.42 -1.81 -8.29
C TYR A 149 0.26 -0.30 -8.32
N SER A 150 1.24 0.40 -7.78
CA SER A 150 1.37 1.84 -7.85
C SER A 150 2.25 2.28 -9.00
N SER A 151 2.14 3.52 -9.36
CA SER A 151 3.07 4.24 -10.21
C SER A 151 3.17 5.67 -9.74
N GLU A 152 4.36 6.21 -9.75
CA GLU A 152 4.61 7.63 -9.48
C GLU A 152 4.04 8.58 -10.55
N GLY A 153 3.72 8.04 -11.72
CA GLY A 153 3.43 8.84 -12.90
C GLY A 153 4.70 9.44 -13.51
N ASP A 154 4.54 10.55 -14.18
CA ASP A 154 5.63 11.39 -14.68
C ASP A 154 5.14 12.84 -14.67
N VAL A 155 5.40 13.54 -13.60
CA VAL A 155 4.92 14.92 -13.39
C VAL A 155 5.46 15.85 -14.47
N ALA A 156 6.68 15.64 -14.94
CA ALA A 156 7.28 16.43 -16.02
C ALA A 156 6.52 16.28 -17.34
N LEU A 157 5.90 15.14 -17.57
CA LEU A 157 5.02 14.88 -18.71
C LEU A 157 3.54 15.19 -18.42
N GLY A 158 3.21 15.72 -17.24
CA GLY A 158 1.83 15.96 -16.80
C GLY A 158 1.06 14.67 -16.49
N LEU A 159 1.75 13.58 -16.20
CA LEU A 159 1.14 12.29 -15.85
C LEU A 159 1.07 12.14 -14.33
N SER A 160 -0.16 12.10 -13.82
CA SER A 160 -0.42 11.88 -12.40
C SER A 160 -0.10 10.46 -11.97
N PRO A 161 0.25 10.24 -10.68
CA PRO A 161 0.39 8.92 -10.11
C PRO A 161 -0.93 8.14 -10.18
N PHE A 162 -0.82 6.83 -10.07
CA PHE A 162 -1.98 5.96 -10.03
C PHE A 162 -1.76 4.71 -9.18
N VAL A 163 -2.85 4.12 -8.72
CA VAL A 163 -2.90 2.74 -8.25
C VAL A 163 -3.83 1.98 -9.18
N ARG A 164 -3.35 0.90 -9.77
CA ARG A 164 -4.10 0.07 -10.72
C ARG A 164 -4.15 -1.38 -10.28
N ARG A 165 -5.14 -2.07 -10.81
CA ARG A 165 -5.36 -3.50 -10.62
C ARG A 165 -5.30 -4.20 -11.97
N ALA A 166 -4.56 -5.31 -12.01
CA ALA A 166 -4.49 -6.20 -13.16
C ALA A 166 -4.87 -7.63 -12.77
N ALA A 167 -5.31 -8.41 -13.73
CA ALA A 167 -5.40 -9.86 -13.61
C ALA A 167 -3.98 -10.47 -13.54
N THR A 168 -3.87 -11.74 -13.14
CA THR A 168 -2.59 -12.44 -13.03
C THR A 168 -1.85 -12.61 -14.37
N ASP A 169 -2.54 -12.42 -15.48
CA ASP A 169 -1.98 -12.41 -16.84
C ASP A 169 -1.59 -11.00 -17.33
N GLY A 170 -1.66 -9.99 -16.46
CA GLY A 170 -1.28 -8.61 -16.74
C GLY A 170 -2.36 -7.74 -17.40
N ARG A 171 -3.54 -8.27 -17.72
CA ARG A 171 -4.64 -7.48 -18.27
C ARG A 171 -5.17 -6.49 -17.23
N TYR A 172 -5.33 -5.24 -17.65
CA TYR A 172 -5.94 -4.21 -16.82
C TYR A 172 -7.36 -4.61 -16.36
N GLN A 173 -7.70 -4.31 -15.13
CA GLN A 173 -9.03 -4.53 -14.55
C GLN A 173 -9.67 -3.25 -14.04
N ALA A 174 -8.93 -2.43 -13.29
CA ALA A 174 -9.44 -1.23 -12.67
C ALA A 174 -8.31 -0.25 -12.28
N ALA A 175 -8.69 1.00 -12.02
CA ALA A 175 -7.86 1.96 -11.29
C ALA A 175 -8.58 2.35 -10.00
N LEU A 176 -7.81 2.62 -8.95
CA LEU A 176 -8.31 3.22 -7.73
C LEU A 176 -8.65 4.68 -8.03
N PRO A 177 -9.89 5.14 -7.81
CA PRO A 177 -10.20 6.56 -7.87
C PRO A 177 -9.39 7.34 -6.85
N LEU A 178 -8.66 8.36 -7.29
CA LEU A 178 -7.80 9.17 -6.43
C LEU A 178 -8.40 10.56 -6.21
N PRO A 179 -8.26 11.13 -5.00
CA PRO A 179 -8.63 12.52 -4.75
C PRO A 179 -7.83 13.50 -5.63
N PRO A 180 -8.41 14.66 -5.98
CA PRO A 180 -7.75 15.67 -6.81
C PRO A 180 -6.39 16.15 -6.28
N LEU A 181 -6.16 16.05 -4.96
CA LEU A 181 -4.88 16.44 -4.34
C LEU A 181 -3.67 15.64 -4.87
N PHE A 182 -3.91 14.47 -5.50
CA PHE A 182 -2.87 13.66 -6.13
C PHE A 182 -2.75 13.91 -7.65
N THR A 183 -3.49 14.87 -8.18
CA THR A 183 -3.32 15.27 -9.57
C THR A 183 -2.05 16.10 -9.71
N ALA A 184 -1.16 15.69 -10.61
CA ALA A 184 0.04 16.45 -10.92
C ALA A 184 -0.29 17.73 -11.65
N ASP A 185 0.14 18.87 -11.12
CA ASP A 185 0.08 20.17 -11.79
C ASP A 185 1.46 20.86 -11.64
N PRO A 186 2.37 20.59 -12.58
CA PRO A 186 3.72 21.17 -12.52
C PRO A 186 3.71 22.69 -12.71
N ALA A 187 2.73 23.24 -13.42
CA ALA A 187 2.62 24.68 -13.68
C ALA A 187 2.26 25.44 -12.40
N LEU A 188 1.35 24.90 -11.59
CA LEU A 188 0.95 25.47 -10.32
C LEU A 188 1.81 25.00 -9.13
N ARG A 189 2.74 24.07 -9.36
CA ARG A 189 3.47 23.38 -8.29
C ARG A 189 2.53 22.84 -7.22
N ALA A 190 1.51 22.13 -7.68
CA ALA A 190 0.51 21.47 -6.84
C ALA A 190 0.50 19.97 -7.08
N GLY A 191 0.06 19.20 -6.09
CA GLY A 191 0.05 17.74 -6.14
C GLY A 191 1.41 17.11 -5.87
N PRO A 192 1.65 15.91 -6.40
CA PRO A 192 2.89 15.17 -6.21
C PRO A 192 4.08 15.86 -6.87
N ARG A 193 5.26 15.62 -6.31
CA ARG A 193 6.53 16.00 -6.93
C ARG A 193 6.94 14.92 -7.93
N ASN A 194 7.74 15.31 -8.91
CA ASN A 194 8.29 14.34 -9.86
C ASN A 194 9.24 13.39 -9.14
N ASN A 195 9.08 12.10 -9.36
CA ASN A 195 9.88 11.04 -8.74
C ASN A 195 9.91 11.12 -7.20
N GLN A 196 8.79 11.41 -6.57
CA GLN A 196 8.56 11.43 -5.12
C GLN A 196 7.07 11.21 -4.80
N SER A 197 6.42 10.30 -5.54
CA SER A 197 4.99 10.09 -5.44
C SER A 197 4.62 8.75 -4.77
N PHE A 198 3.84 7.88 -5.41
CA PHE A 198 3.32 6.65 -4.81
C PHE A 198 4.34 5.52 -4.80
N GLU A 199 5.06 5.39 -3.69
CA GLU A 199 6.05 4.35 -3.43
C GLU A 199 5.43 3.15 -2.69
N GLY A 200 4.87 3.37 -1.52
CA GLY A 200 4.37 2.30 -0.65
C GLY A 200 2.91 1.94 -0.90
N LEU A 201 2.61 0.65 -0.96
CA LEU A 201 1.25 0.12 -1.06
C LEU A 201 1.08 -1.08 -0.14
N SER A 202 0.01 -1.14 0.67
CA SER A 202 -0.30 -2.31 1.49
C SER A 202 -1.79 -2.51 1.62
N PHE A 203 -2.26 -3.75 1.52
CA PHE A 203 -3.59 -4.08 2.04
C PHE A 203 -3.58 -4.06 3.56
N ALA A 204 -4.70 -3.62 4.16
CA ALA A 204 -4.95 -3.95 5.55
C ALA A 204 -5.03 -5.48 5.70
N PRO A 205 -4.66 -6.05 6.86
CA PRO A 205 -4.59 -7.51 7.05
C PRO A 205 -5.89 -8.26 6.75
N ASP A 206 -7.03 -7.61 6.90
CA ASP A 206 -8.36 -8.15 6.56
C ASP A 206 -8.68 -8.08 5.05
N GLY A 207 -7.83 -7.45 4.25
CA GLY A 207 -8.02 -7.24 2.82
C GLY A 207 -9.18 -6.30 2.45
N ASN A 208 -9.77 -5.55 3.40
CA ASN A 208 -10.94 -4.71 3.16
C ASN A 208 -10.60 -3.30 2.68
N SER A 209 -9.39 -2.87 2.91
CA SER A 209 -8.90 -1.52 2.61
C SER A 209 -7.42 -1.59 2.21
N LEU A 210 -6.88 -0.47 1.77
CA LEU A 210 -5.48 -0.37 1.38
C LEU A 210 -4.87 0.95 1.85
N TRP A 211 -3.58 0.89 2.09
CA TRP A 211 -2.75 2.01 2.49
C TRP A 211 -1.82 2.36 1.34
N VAL A 212 -1.69 3.65 1.06
CA VAL A 212 -0.79 4.18 0.04
C VAL A 212 0.08 5.25 0.68
N ALA A 213 1.38 5.13 0.55
CA ALA A 213 2.34 6.13 1.00
C ALA A 213 2.92 6.89 -0.21
N LEU A 214 3.07 8.19 -0.04
CA LEU A 214 3.94 8.97 -0.93
C LEU A 214 5.40 8.74 -0.51
N GLU A 215 6.33 8.86 -1.43
CA GLU A 215 7.76 8.91 -1.10
C GLU A 215 8.09 10.22 -0.38
N GLY A 216 7.73 11.35 -0.98
CA GLY A 216 7.98 12.67 -0.46
C GLY A 216 6.73 13.52 -0.27
N PRO A 217 6.86 14.74 0.31
CA PRO A 217 5.73 15.62 0.55
C PRO A 217 5.13 16.16 -0.75
N LEU A 218 3.81 16.34 -0.79
CA LEU A 218 3.16 17.11 -1.85
C LEU A 218 3.69 18.55 -1.83
N TYR A 219 3.59 19.27 -2.96
CA TYR A 219 3.99 20.67 -3.03
C TYR A 219 3.29 21.53 -1.96
N GLN A 220 2.02 21.28 -1.72
CA GLN A 220 1.20 22.02 -0.73
C GLN A 220 1.49 21.64 0.73
N ASP A 221 2.23 20.56 0.98
CA ASP A 221 2.55 20.09 2.34
C ASP A 221 3.87 20.65 2.87
N GLY A 222 4.62 21.34 2.03
CA GLY A 222 5.87 21.99 2.43
C GLY A 222 7.09 21.54 1.60
N PRO A 223 8.29 21.91 2.01
CA PRO A 223 9.52 21.55 1.31
C PRO A 223 9.88 20.06 1.50
N VAL A 224 10.74 19.56 0.65
CA VAL A 224 11.41 18.25 0.84
C VAL A 224 12.40 18.32 2.01
N PRO A 225 12.82 17.16 2.59
CA PRO A 225 13.85 17.14 3.63
C PRO A 225 15.14 17.79 3.18
N THR A 226 15.82 18.42 4.13
CA THR A 226 17.18 18.98 3.97
C THR A 226 18.13 18.33 4.98
N THR A 227 19.38 18.70 5.00
CA THR A 227 20.31 18.19 6.01
C THR A 227 20.06 18.73 7.42
N THR A 228 19.23 19.77 7.56
CA THR A 228 18.87 20.36 8.85
C THR A 228 17.42 20.11 9.24
N ASP A 229 16.54 19.98 8.26
CA ASP A 229 15.11 19.93 8.48
C ASP A 229 14.49 18.69 7.84
N GLY A 230 13.61 18.03 8.56
CA GLY A 230 12.74 16.99 8.03
C GLY A 230 11.57 17.56 7.23
N ALA A 231 10.67 16.70 6.81
CA ALA A 231 9.44 17.07 6.11
C ALA A 231 8.24 16.31 6.66
N VAL A 232 7.04 16.72 6.25
CA VAL A 232 5.82 15.96 6.56
C VAL A 232 5.31 15.30 5.29
N ASN A 233 5.19 14.01 5.35
CA ASN A 233 4.68 13.20 4.26
C ASN A 233 3.27 12.67 4.55
N ARG A 234 2.58 12.08 3.57
CA ARG A 234 1.24 11.52 3.71
C ARG A 234 1.21 10.01 3.51
N ILE A 235 0.52 9.34 4.42
CA ILE A 235 0.03 7.98 4.24
C ILE A 235 -1.49 8.06 4.17
N THR A 236 -2.08 7.55 3.10
CA THR A 236 -3.53 7.61 2.87
C THR A 236 -4.13 6.22 2.97
N HIS A 237 -5.18 6.11 3.77
CA HIS A 237 -5.98 4.91 3.93
C HIS A 237 -7.21 4.99 3.02
N PHE A 238 -7.35 4.04 2.12
CA PHE A 238 -8.44 3.97 1.15
C PHE A 238 -9.34 2.76 1.40
N ALA A 239 -10.64 2.94 1.24
CA ALA A 239 -11.51 1.82 0.92
C ALA A 239 -11.15 1.26 -0.47
N ARG A 240 -11.44 0.00 -0.73
CA ARG A 240 -11.15 -0.65 -2.02
C ARG A 240 -11.77 0.05 -3.24
N GLY A 241 -12.85 0.81 -3.04
CA GLY A 241 -13.50 1.60 -4.06
C GLY A 241 -12.94 3.01 -4.25
N GLY A 242 -11.86 3.39 -3.54
CA GLY A 242 -11.20 4.69 -3.67
C GLY A 242 -11.69 5.76 -2.69
N ALA A 243 -12.69 5.49 -1.85
CA ALA A 243 -13.06 6.44 -0.80
C ALA A 243 -11.92 6.56 0.22
N VAL A 244 -11.53 7.79 0.55
CA VAL A 244 -10.53 8.06 1.59
C VAL A 244 -11.16 7.79 2.95
N LEU A 245 -10.58 6.86 3.70
CA LEU A 245 -10.96 6.53 5.08
C LEU A 245 -10.20 7.38 6.09
N GLY A 246 -8.99 7.82 5.73
CA GLY A 246 -8.16 8.69 6.54
C GLY A 246 -6.88 9.10 5.82
N GLN A 247 -6.29 10.19 6.27
CA GLN A 247 -4.94 10.59 5.86
C GLN A 247 -4.12 10.89 7.12
N PHE A 248 -2.90 10.45 7.11
CA PHE A 248 -2.00 10.52 8.26
C PHE A 248 -0.74 11.26 7.85
N ALA A 249 -0.34 12.19 8.71
CA ALA A 249 0.94 12.86 8.58
C ALA A 249 2.05 11.94 9.11
N TYR A 250 3.07 11.73 8.31
CA TYR A 250 4.25 10.95 8.68
C TYR A 250 5.49 11.87 8.65
N PRO A 251 6.19 12.04 9.77
CA PRO A 251 7.39 12.87 9.81
C PRO A 251 8.57 12.16 9.14
N LEU A 252 9.09 12.74 8.07
CA LEU A 252 10.37 12.35 7.49
C LEU A 252 11.49 13.03 8.25
N GLY A 253 12.55 12.30 8.57
CA GLY A 253 13.77 12.87 9.16
C GLY A 253 14.53 13.75 8.18
N ALA A 254 15.48 14.54 8.69
CA ALA A 254 16.44 15.24 7.87
C ALA A 254 17.34 14.26 7.09
N LEU A 255 17.95 14.73 6.00
CA LEU A 255 18.94 13.96 5.27
C LEU A 255 20.13 13.63 6.19
N PRO A 256 20.62 12.38 6.20
CA PRO A 256 21.72 12.00 7.07
C PRO A 256 23.06 12.65 6.68
N ALA A 257 23.19 13.09 5.44
CA ALA A 257 24.36 13.79 4.91
C ALA A 257 24.00 14.62 3.68
N ALA A 258 24.78 15.62 3.38
CA ALA A 258 24.67 16.36 2.13
C ALA A 258 24.99 15.43 0.93
N PRO A 259 24.31 15.63 -0.22
CA PRO A 259 24.63 14.86 -1.42
C PRO A 259 26.07 15.14 -1.86
N GLY A 260 26.73 14.12 -2.39
CA GLY A 260 28.02 14.28 -3.04
C GLY A 260 27.90 15.19 -4.28
N GLN A 261 29.01 15.70 -4.76
CA GLN A 261 29.05 16.56 -5.94
C GLN A 261 28.34 15.91 -7.15
N GLY A 262 27.37 16.61 -7.72
CA GLY A 262 26.57 16.12 -8.86
C GLY A 262 25.64 14.96 -8.53
N LYS A 263 25.32 14.74 -7.25
CA LYS A 263 24.37 13.71 -6.77
C LYS A 263 23.15 14.37 -6.13
N ASN A 264 22.03 13.67 -6.17
CA ASN A 264 20.86 13.98 -5.36
C ASN A 264 20.92 13.20 -4.05
N ALA A 265 20.24 13.67 -3.05
CA ALA A 265 19.97 12.96 -1.81
C ALA A 265 18.51 13.19 -1.45
N ASP A 266 17.83 12.12 -1.13
CA ASP A 266 16.44 12.10 -0.69
C ASP A 266 16.32 11.34 0.62
N ASN A 267 15.24 11.62 1.35
CA ASN A 267 14.77 10.84 2.48
C ASN A 267 13.26 10.73 2.35
N GLY A 268 12.78 9.55 2.08
CA GLY A 268 11.38 9.28 1.76
C GLY A 268 10.91 7.93 2.30
N ILE A 269 9.66 7.61 2.03
CA ILE A 269 9.07 6.30 2.28
C ILE A 269 9.15 5.50 0.99
N SER A 270 9.92 4.43 0.95
CA SER A 270 10.04 3.56 -0.23
C SER A 270 9.17 2.30 -0.16
N GLU A 271 8.56 1.98 0.98
CA GLU A 271 7.64 0.85 1.10
C GLU A 271 6.77 0.98 2.36
N LEU A 272 5.64 0.28 2.35
CA LEU A 272 4.67 0.24 3.44
C LEU A 272 4.13 -1.18 3.61
N LEU A 273 4.08 -1.66 4.84
CA LEU A 273 3.43 -2.93 5.18
C LEU A 273 2.52 -2.77 6.40
N ALA A 274 1.22 -2.94 6.19
CA ALA A 274 0.25 -2.96 7.28
C ALA A 274 0.24 -4.34 7.96
N ILE A 275 0.46 -4.37 9.27
CA ILE A 275 0.57 -5.61 10.07
C ILE A 275 -0.55 -5.77 11.10
N GLY A 276 -1.38 -4.77 11.24
CA GLY A 276 -2.51 -4.72 12.18
C GLY A 276 -3.67 -3.90 11.62
N PRO A 277 -4.83 -3.96 12.27
CA PRO A 277 -6.02 -3.19 11.90
C PRO A 277 -5.84 -1.68 12.08
#